data_2bf41580c1d3dae62843321540809f91
#
_entry.id   2bf41580c1d3dae62843321540809f91
#
_cell.length_a   1.000
_cell.length_b   1.000
_cell.length_c   1.000
_cell.angle_alpha   90.00
_cell.angle_beta   90.00
_cell.angle_gamma   90.00
#
_symmetry.space_group_name_H-M   'P 1'
#
loop_
_entity.id
_entity.type
_entity.pdbx_description
1 polymer ?
#
loop_
_entity_poly.entity_id
_entity_poly.type
_entity_poly.pdbx_seq_one_letter_code
_entity_poly.pdbx_strand_id
1 'polypeptide(L)'
;SGLLRGGSRVYTATTTIAPGDALTADNVREVALPVDTAVYAPTADTPLGSRATRMLTPGQLVMRADLAPDGTAGPQDPDGMVRVALTVNAGLPDGVADGTAIRLWSVSSRSPAGGEAKAREIEGTFTFVRSVDSSTSGTHRGTRIEIMANAQSLPELLAAQTSNEQLAAVPVGAS
;
A
#
# COMPACT_ATOMS: atom_id res chain seq x y z
N SER A 1 -31.47 -23.69 13.39
CA SER A 1 -31.05 -24.16 13.87
C SER A 1 -29.79 -24.20 14.25
N GLY A 2 -29.61 -23.93 14.99
CA GLY A 2 -28.48 -23.80 15.55
C GLY A 2 -27.50 -24.72 15.28
N LEU A 3 -27.71 -25.32 14.59
CA LEU A 3 -26.89 -26.13 14.45
C LEU A 3 -25.76 -25.86 13.94
N LEU A 4 -25.45 -25.00 13.77
CA LEU A 4 -24.39 -24.82 13.32
C LEU A 4 -23.47 -24.85 13.85
N ARG A 5 -22.84 -25.21 13.85
CA ARG A 5 -21.96 -25.38 14.25
C ARG A 5 -20.82 -25.22 13.88
N GLY A 6 -19.83 -24.98 14.32
CA GLY A 6 -18.53 -24.91 14.06
C GLY A 6 -18.15 -24.01 13.00
N GLY A 7 -18.32 -22.93 12.94
CA GLY A 7 -17.91 -22.02 11.90
C GLY A 7 -18.20 -20.61 12.28
N SER A 8 -17.44 -19.70 11.72
CA SER A 8 -17.73 -18.30 11.90
C SER A 8 -17.56 -17.61 10.56
N ARG A 9 -18.13 -16.43 10.46
CA ARG A 9 -17.98 -15.61 9.28
C ARG A 9 -16.88 -14.60 9.56
N VAL A 10 -15.99 -14.44 8.61
CA VAL A 10 -14.89 -13.49 8.71
C VAL A 10 -14.83 -12.72 7.42
N TYR A 11 -14.03 -11.65 7.40
CA TYR A 11 -13.85 -10.89 6.17
C TYR A 11 -12.63 -11.39 5.41
N THR A 12 -12.72 -11.31 4.10
CA THR A 12 -11.56 -11.43 3.22
C THR A 12 -11.42 -10.13 2.45
N ALA A 13 -10.20 -9.69 2.24
CA ALA A 13 -9.94 -8.49 1.45
C ALA A 13 -10.26 -8.79 -0.01
N THR A 14 -10.96 -7.88 -0.67
CA THR A 14 -11.24 -7.99 -2.10
C THR A 14 -10.31 -7.13 -2.92
N THR A 15 -9.74 -6.10 -2.29
CA THR A 15 -8.71 -5.26 -2.89
C THR A 15 -7.63 -5.07 -1.86
N THR A 16 -6.55 -4.40 -2.24
CA THR A 16 -5.49 -4.09 -1.28
C THR A 16 -6.00 -3.07 -0.26
N ILE A 17 -5.78 -3.38 1.00
CA ILE A 17 -6.12 -2.50 2.11
C ILE A 17 -4.80 -2.07 2.74
N ALA A 18 -4.54 -0.78 2.78
CA ALA A 18 -3.29 -0.27 3.31
C ALA A 18 -3.45 0.03 4.81
N PRO A 19 -2.34 0.09 5.56
CA PRO A 19 -2.44 0.50 6.96
C PRO A 19 -3.14 1.84 7.08
N GLY A 20 -4.07 1.93 8.02
CA GLY A 20 -4.88 3.13 8.21
C GLY A 20 -6.16 3.16 7.41
N ASP A 21 -6.32 2.29 6.42
CA ASP A 21 -7.57 2.22 5.67
C ASP A 21 -8.64 1.57 6.51
N ALA A 22 -9.87 2.06 6.35
CA ALA A 22 -11.02 1.44 6.98
C ALA A 22 -11.51 0.26 6.13
N LEU A 23 -12.02 -0.75 6.79
CA LEU A 23 -12.75 -1.82 6.10
C LEU A 23 -14.08 -1.25 5.61
N THR A 24 -14.39 -1.49 4.36
CA THR A 24 -15.62 -1.02 3.74
C THR A 24 -16.28 -2.14 2.96
N ALA A 25 -17.52 -1.93 2.58
CA ALA A 25 -18.22 -2.90 1.76
C ALA A 25 -17.56 -3.13 0.40
N ASP A 26 -16.71 -2.19 -0.03
CA ASP A 26 -16.02 -2.30 -1.32
C ASP A 26 -14.70 -3.04 -1.24
N ASN A 27 -14.08 -3.10 -0.06
CA ASN A 27 -12.76 -3.71 0.02
C ASN A 27 -12.72 -5.01 0.83
N VAL A 28 -13.85 -5.43 1.41
CA VAL A 28 -13.94 -6.75 2.05
C VAL A 28 -15.26 -7.41 1.69
N ARG A 29 -15.31 -8.73 1.83
CA ARG A 29 -16.54 -9.47 1.78
C ARG A 29 -16.50 -10.56 2.84
N GLU A 30 -17.67 -11.00 3.27
CA GLU A 30 -17.76 -12.05 4.28
C GLU A 30 -17.58 -13.42 3.65
N VAL A 31 -16.86 -14.26 4.35
CA VAL A 31 -16.75 -15.67 3.98
C VAL A 31 -16.98 -16.50 5.24
N ALA A 32 -17.51 -17.68 5.06
CA ALA A 32 -17.71 -18.62 6.16
C ALA A 32 -16.49 -19.50 6.28
N LEU A 33 -15.98 -19.65 7.50
CA LEU A 33 -14.92 -20.60 7.78
C LEU A 33 -15.52 -21.85 8.39
N PRO A 34 -15.02 -23.01 8.04
CA PRO A 34 -15.59 -24.26 8.57
C PRO A 34 -15.28 -24.48 10.05
N VAL A 35 -14.33 -23.77 10.60
CA VAL A 35 -13.99 -23.91 12.02
C VAL A 35 -13.78 -22.54 12.62
N ASP A 36 -14.04 -22.43 13.90
CA ASP A 36 -13.76 -21.22 14.64
C ASP A 36 -12.29 -21.18 15.01
N THR A 37 -11.68 -20.05 14.79
CA THR A 37 -10.34 -19.83 15.31
C THR A 37 -10.30 -18.43 15.92
N ALA A 38 -9.62 -18.32 17.04
CA ALA A 38 -9.50 -17.03 17.70
C ALA A 38 -8.63 -16.05 16.96
N VAL A 39 -7.90 -16.51 15.95
CA VAL A 39 -6.99 -15.69 15.18
C VAL A 39 -7.72 -14.73 14.27
N TYR A 40 -8.83 -15.19 13.69
CA TYR A 40 -9.55 -14.37 12.72
C TYR A 40 -10.60 -13.51 13.38
N ALA A 41 -10.83 -12.34 12.80
CA ALA A 41 -11.80 -11.38 13.33
C ALA A 41 -13.19 -11.76 12.86
N PRO A 42 -14.11 -12.14 13.77
CA PRO A 42 -15.47 -12.46 13.34
C PRO A 42 -16.17 -11.20 12.84
N THR A 43 -16.95 -11.34 11.77
CA THR A 43 -17.66 -10.18 11.23
C THR A 43 -18.64 -9.60 12.24
N ALA A 44 -19.17 -10.44 13.12
CA ALA A 44 -20.11 -9.95 14.16
C ALA A 44 -19.46 -8.95 15.11
N ASP A 45 -18.14 -9.07 15.32
CA ASP A 45 -17.41 -8.20 16.24
C ASP A 45 -16.55 -7.18 15.51
N THR A 46 -16.66 -7.12 14.20
CA THR A 46 -15.75 -6.29 13.38
C THR A 46 -16.60 -5.37 12.51
N PRO A 47 -17.01 -4.23 13.04
CA PRO A 47 -17.83 -3.34 12.24
C PRO A 47 -17.05 -2.77 11.07
N LEU A 48 -17.74 -2.52 9.98
CA LEU A 48 -17.15 -1.76 8.90
C LEU A 48 -16.74 -0.40 9.45
N GLY A 49 -15.61 0.08 8.98
CA GLY A 49 -15.00 1.26 9.57
C GLY A 49 -13.83 0.93 10.46
N SER A 50 -13.67 -0.34 10.86
CA SER A 50 -12.48 -0.76 11.58
C SER A 50 -11.25 -0.52 10.70
N ARG A 51 -10.15 -0.13 11.31
CA ARG A 51 -8.98 0.27 10.52
C ARG A 51 -7.91 -0.79 10.56
N ALA A 52 -7.32 -1.02 9.39
CA ALA A 52 -6.22 -1.97 9.26
C ALA A 52 -4.95 -1.38 9.86
N THR A 53 -4.14 -2.24 10.49
CA THR A 53 -2.85 -1.84 11.03
C THR A 53 -1.71 -2.27 10.12
N ARG A 54 -2.00 -3.12 9.14
CA ARG A 54 -1.00 -3.62 8.20
C ARG A 54 -1.66 -3.79 6.84
N MET A 55 -0.83 -4.00 5.82
CA MET A 55 -1.34 -4.20 4.48
C MET A 55 -2.00 -5.55 4.37
N LEU A 56 -3.18 -5.57 3.77
CA LEU A 56 -3.89 -6.81 3.45
C LEU A 56 -4.01 -6.87 1.93
N THR A 57 -3.70 -8.01 1.37
CA THR A 57 -3.78 -8.19 -0.08
C THR A 57 -5.04 -8.96 -0.45
N PRO A 58 -5.50 -8.86 -1.70
CA PRO A 58 -6.73 -9.53 -2.10
C PRO A 58 -6.69 -11.02 -1.82
N GLY A 59 -7.78 -11.52 -1.26
CA GLY A 59 -7.91 -12.92 -0.87
C GLY A 59 -7.44 -13.24 0.53
N GLN A 60 -6.80 -12.29 1.19
CA GLN A 60 -6.29 -12.52 2.54
C GLN A 60 -7.43 -12.40 3.55
N LEU A 61 -7.50 -13.32 4.50
CA LEU A 61 -8.48 -13.26 5.57
C LEU A 61 -8.02 -12.25 6.62
N VAL A 62 -8.97 -11.51 7.16
CA VAL A 62 -8.65 -10.47 8.14
C VAL A 62 -8.50 -11.11 9.51
N MET A 63 -7.35 -10.92 10.13
CA MET A 63 -7.08 -11.41 11.46
C MET A 63 -7.30 -10.31 12.49
N ARG A 64 -7.53 -10.71 13.74
CA ARG A 64 -7.70 -9.73 14.81
C ARG A 64 -6.48 -8.80 14.92
N ALA A 65 -5.28 -9.36 14.73
CA ALA A 65 -4.07 -8.58 14.81
C ALA A 65 -3.90 -7.58 13.67
N ASP A 66 -4.70 -7.72 12.62
CA ASP A 66 -4.65 -6.81 11.48
C ASP A 66 -5.43 -5.52 11.72
N LEU A 67 -6.16 -5.42 12.83
CA LEU A 67 -7.07 -4.32 13.07
C LEU A 67 -6.62 -3.50 14.27
N ALA A 68 -6.84 -2.19 14.17
CA ALA A 68 -6.56 -1.31 15.28
C ALA A 68 -7.58 -1.53 16.40
N PRO A 69 -7.17 -1.38 17.66
CA PRO A 69 -8.12 -1.51 18.76
C PRO A 69 -9.24 -0.49 18.65
N ASP A 70 -10.39 -0.84 19.19
CA ASP A 70 -11.53 0.06 19.21
C ASP A 70 -11.17 1.37 19.89
N GLY A 71 -11.67 2.45 19.33
CA GLY A 71 -11.44 3.75 19.89
C GLY A 71 -10.13 4.39 19.49
N THR A 72 -9.31 3.69 18.75
CA THR A 72 -8.05 4.24 18.25
C THR A 72 -8.34 5.13 17.07
N ALA A 73 -7.93 6.38 17.17
CA ALA A 73 -8.16 7.35 16.11
C ALA A 73 -6.98 7.33 15.15
N GLY A 74 -7.30 7.28 13.89
CA GLY A 74 -6.29 7.41 12.85
C GLY A 74 -5.38 6.20 12.71
N PRO A 75 -4.47 6.26 11.78
CA PRO A 75 -3.56 5.17 11.54
C PRO A 75 -2.57 5.06 12.69
N GLN A 76 -2.39 3.86 13.15
CA GLN A 76 -1.36 3.55 14.12
C GLN A 76 -0.22 2.95 13.35
N ASP A 77 0.86 3.68 13.27
CA ASP A 77 2.00 3.21 12.50
C ASP A 77 3.18 3.00 13.43
N PRO A 78 3.30 1.83 14.01
CA PRO A 78 4.38 1.57 14.95
C PRO A 78 5.76 1.67 14.32
N ASP A 79 5.85 1.57 13.00
CA ASP A 79 7.14 1.58 12.32
C ASP A 79 7.43 2.93 11.68
N GLY A 80 6.60 3.92 11.89
CA GLY A 80 6.81 5.22 11.28
C GLY A 80 6.61 5.23 9.78
N MET A 81 5.79 4.32 9.27
CA MET A 81 5.50 4.26 7.85
C MET A 81 4.35 5.19 7.51
N VAL A 82 4.46 5.87 6.40
CA VAL A 82 3.42 6.76 5.91
C VAL A 82 3.03 6.38 4.49
N ARG A 83 1.83 6.75 4.12
CA ARG A 83 1.30 6.47 2.80
C ARG A 83 1.42 7.72 1.96
N VAL A 84 1.95 7.57 0.76
CA VAL A 84 2.19 8.72 -0.10
C VAL A 84 1.95 8.32 -1.55
N ALA A 85 1.42 9.26 -2.33
CA ALA A 85 1.22 9.05 -3.76
C ALA A 85 2.34 9.75 -4.51
N LEU A 86 2.88 9.07 -5.50
CA LEU A 86 4.00 9.56 -6.29
C LEU A 86 3.75 9.31 -7.76
N THR A 87 4.39 10.12 -8.58
CA THR A 87 4.46 9.83 -10.01
C THR A 87 5.84 9.26 -10.31
N VAL A 88 5.87 8.07 -10.88
CA VAL A 88 7.13 7.45 -11.31
C VAL A 88 7.17 7.39 -12.82
N ASN A 89 8.34 7.62 -13.38
CA ASN A 89 8.50 7.76 -14.82
C ASN A 89 9.17 6.58 -15.47
N ALA A 90 9.77 5.71 -14.68
CA ALA A 90 10.50 4.57 -15.23
C ALA A 90 10.61 3.45 -14.20
N GLY A 91 10.95 2.29 -14.68
CA GLY A 91 11.40 1.18 -13.86
C GLY A 91 10.34 0.25 -13.33
N LEU A 92 9.09 0.66 -13.31
CA LEU A 92 8.03 -0.16 -12.74
C LEU A 92 7.40 -1.02 -13.83
N PRO A 93 7.58 -2.34 -13.77
CA PRO A 93 6.97 -3.23 -14.77
C PRO A 93 5.46 -3.25 -14.61
N ASP A 94 4.79 -3.64 -15.68
CA ASP A 94 3.35 -3.88 -15.59
C ASP A 94 3.10 -5.07 -14.69
N GLY A 95 2.01 -5.02 -13.96
CA GLY A 95 1.60 -6.17 -13.17
C GLY A 95 2.37 -6.38 -11.89
N VAL A 96 3.04 -5.36 -11.39
CA VAL A 96 3.69 -5.47 -10.08
C VAL A 96 2.62 -5.74 -9.03
N ALA A 97 2.85 -6.76 -8.23
CA ALA A 97 1.89 -7.15 -7.22
C ALA A 97 1.84 -6.14 -6.08
N ASP A 98 0.64 -5.88 -5.58
CA ASP A 98 0.46 -5.05 -4.40
C ASP A 98 1.24 -5.65 -3.23
N GLY A 99 1.91 -4.82 -2.48
CA GLY A 99 2.73 -5.28 -1.36
C GLY A 99 4.18 -5.56 -1.73
N THR A 100 4.56 -5.35 -2.99
CA THR A 100 5.92 -5.61 -3.42
C THR A 100 6.88 -4.55 -2.87
N ALA A 101 8.01 -5.00 -2.35
CA ALA A 101 9.07 -4.08 -1.96
C ALA A 101 9.67 -3.45 -3.20
N ILE A 102 9.91 -2.15 -3.15
CA ILE A 102 10.52 -1.43 -4.26
C ILE A 102 11.65 -0.56 -3.77
N ARG A 103 12.53 -0.22 -4.68
CA ARG A 103 13.54 0.82 -4.46
C ARG A 103 13.18 2.02 -5.32
N LEU A 104 13.48 3.20 -4.82
CA LEU A 104 13.20 4.43 -5.53
C LEU A 104 14.51 5.14 -5.85
N TRP A 105 14.55 5.68 -7.05
CA TRP A 105 15.72 6.40 -7.56
C TRP A 105 15.28 7.75 -8.08
N SER A 106 16.06 8.76 -7.81
CA SER A 106 15.87 10.08 -8.40
C SER A 106 16.84 10.21 -9.56
N VAL A 107 16.31 10.54 -10.72
CA VAL A 107 17.10 10.61 -11.94
C VAL A 107 17.11 12.04 -12.43
N SER A 108 18.28 12.66 -12.45
CA SER A 108 18.40 14.01 -12.95
C SER A 108 18.50 13.98 -14.47
N SER A 109 17.84 14.96 -15.09
CA SER A 109 17.93 15.06 -16.53
C SER A 109 19.26 15.67 -16.92
N ARG A 110 19.64 15.52 -18.18
CA ARG A 110 20.81 16.14 -18.71
C ARG A 110 20.71 17.63 -18.59
N SER A 111 21.77 18.23 -18.11
CA SER A 111 21.83 19.67 -18.06
C SER A 111 22.08 20.21 -19.47
N PRO A 112 21.55 21.38 -19.81
CA PRO A 112 21.85 22.01 -21.09
C PRO A 112 23.34 22.26 -21.28
N ALA A 113 24.08 22.28 -20.20
CA ALA A 113 25.53 22.48 -20.28
C ALA A 113 26.28 21.19 -20.63
N GLY A 114 25.57 20.12 -20.90
CA GLY A 114 26.23 18.90 -21.34
C GLY A 114 26.53 17.88 -20.26
N GLY A 115 25.98 18.06 -19.07
CA GLY A 115 26.16 17.06 -18.02
C GLY A 115 25.37 15.78 -18.30
N GLU A 116 25.88 14.67 -17.82
CA GLU A 116 25.20 13.40 -17.98
C GLU A 116 24.06 13.27 -16.99
N ALA A 117 23.04 12.51 -17.37
CA ALA A 117 21.98 12.14 -16.45
C ALA A 117 22.57 11.25 -15.37
N LYS A 118 22.12 11.46 -14.13
CA LYS A 118 22.62 10.68 -13.00
C LYS A 118 21.44 10.16 -12.21
N ALA A 119 21.56 8.92 -11.74
CA ALA A 119 20.57 8.32 -10.88
C ALA A 119 21.13 8.19 -9.49
N ARG A 120 20.29 8.52 -8.51
CA ARG A 120 20.68 8.44 -7.11
C ARG A 120 19.57 7.72 -6.36
N GLU A 121 19.93 6.69 -5.63
CA GLU A 121 18.93 5.95 -4.86
C GLU A 121 18.49 6.79 -3.67
N ILE A 122 17.18 6.78 -3.42
CA ILE A 122 16.62 7.43 -2.25
C ILE A 122 16.62 6.40 -1.13
N GLU A 123 17.29 6.73 -0.03
CA GLU A 123 17.38 5.80 1.08
C GLU A 123 16.03 5.64 1.75
N GLY A 124 15.70 4.41 2.06
CA GLY A 124 14.48 4.12 2.78
C GLY A 124 13.91 2.77 2.42
N THR A 125 12.85 2.44 3.10
CA THR A 125 12.08 1.23 2.85
C THR A 125 10.77 1.63 2.21
N PHE A 126 10.50 1.08 1.04
CA PHE A 126 9.32 1.46 0.27
C PHE A 126 8.57 0.21 -0.15
N THR A 127 7.25 0.27 -0.05
CA THR A 127 6.39 -0.83 -0.45
C THR A 127 5.33 -0.30 -1.42
N PHE A 128 5.22 -0.95 -2.56
CA PHE A 128 4.21 -0.60 -3.55
C PHE A 128 2.83 -1.00 -3.03
N VAL A 129 1.88 -0.08 -3.02
CA VAL A 129 0.52 -0.36 -2.60
C VAL A 129 -0.34 -0.66 -3.82
N ARG A 130 -0.43 0.29 -4.73
CA ARG A 130 -1.24 0.13 -5.94
C ARG A 130 -0.93 1.23 -6.94
N SER A 131 -1.29 0.99 -8.19
CA SER A 131 -1.32 2.05 -9.18
C SER A 131 -2.60 2.83 -9.02
N VAL A 132 -2.51 4.13 -9.15
CA VAL A 132 -3.66 5.01 -9.06
C VAL A 132 -4.07 5.36 -10.47
N ASP A 133 -5.32 5.10 -10.78
CA ASP A 133 -5.83 5.42 -12.09
C ASP A 133 -5.94 6.92 -12.22
N SER A 134 -5.19 7.48 -13.14
CA SER A 134 -5.19 8.90 -13.34
C SER A 134 -5.98 9.18 -14.60
N SER A 135 -7.07 9.86 -14.44
CA SER A 135 -7.88 10.23 -15.57
C SER A 135 -7.30 11.41 -16.32
N THR A 136 -6.19 11.94 -15.91
CA THR A 136 -5.66 13.07 -16.57
C THR A 136 -4.97 12.69 -17.80
N SER A 137 -5.43 13.26 -18.80
CA SER A 137 -4.83 13.05 -20.00
C SER A 137 -3.52 13.62 -20.13
N GLY A 138 -2.78 13.07 -20.57
CA GLY A 138 -2.03 13.43 -21.42
C GLY A 138 -0.78 14.14 -21.39
N THR A 139 -0.56 15.03 -20.59
CA THR A 139 0.72 15.69 -20.56
C THR A 139 1.65 15.07 -19.53
N HIS A 140 1.10 14.26 -18.67
CA HIS A 140 1.93 13.61 -17.67
C HIS A 140 2.42 12.29 -18.20
N ARG A 141 3.71 12.17 -18.25
CA ARG A 141 4.31 10.92 -18.60
C ARG A 141 4.67 10.25 -17.33
N GLY A 142 4.05 9.25 -16.98
CA GLY A 142 4.41 8.54 -15.77
C GLY A 142 3.20 7.86 -15.20
N THR A 143 3.45 7.03 -14.24
CA THR A 143 2.42 6.28 -13.56
C THR A 143 2.29 6.81 -12.16
N ARG A 144 1.07 7.10 -11.76
CA ARG A 144 0.82 7.51 -10.39
C ARG A 144 0.61 6.27 -9.56
N ILE A 145 1.34 6.18 -8.47
CA ILE A 145 1.27 5.02 -7.58
C ILE A 145 1.14 5.49 -6.14
N GLU A 146 0.63 4.60 -5.31
CA GLU A 146 0.66 4.79 -3.87
C GLU A 146 1.68 3.83 -3.29
N ILE A 147 2.44 4.32 -2.33
CA ILE A 147 3.43 3.50 -1.64
C ILE A 147 3.34 3.73 -0.14
N MET A 148 3.88 2.81 0.61
CA MET A 148 4.22 3.04 2.01
C MET A 148 5.70 3.38 2.05
N ALA A 149 6.05 4.40 2.82
CA ALA A 149 7.42 4.85 2.95
C ALA A 149 7.71 5.16 4.41
N ASN A 150 8.94 4.94 4.84
CA ASN A 150 9.29 5.37 6.18
C ASN A 150 9.29 6.89 6.23
N ALA A 151 8.79 7.43 7.33
CA ALA A 151 8.57 8.88 7.46
C ALA A 151 9.84 9.68 7.24
N GLN A 152 10.99 9.11 7.60
CA GLN A 152 12.27 9.80 7.46
C GLN A 152 12.66 10.04 6.01
N SER A 153 12.14 9.25 5.09
CA SER A 153 12.45 9.43 3.66
C SER A 153 11.57 10.47 3.01
N LEU A 154 10.53 10.90 3.68
CA LEU A 154 9.51 11.75 3.06
C LEU A 154 10.06 13.09 2.55
N PRO A 155 10.89 13.81 3.30
CA PRO A 155 11.39 15.08 2.78
C PRO A 155 12.14 14.94 1.47
N GLU A 156 13.00 13.95 1.35
CA GLU A 156 13.76 13.74 0.12
C GLU A 156 12.83 13.32 -1.01
N LEU A 157 11.84 12.48 -0.69
CA LEU A 157 10.90 11.99 -1.66
C LEU A 157 10.04 13.11 -2.24
N LEU A 158 9.54 13.98 -1.37
CA LEU A 158 8.71 15.10 -1.80
C LEU A 158 9.53 16.12 -2.58
N ALA A 159 10.77 16.33 -2.19
CA ALA A 159 11.66 17.24 -2.93
C ALA A 159 11.92 16.70 -4.34
N ALA A 160 12.08 15.39 -4.48
CA ALA A 160 12.31 14.79 -5.79
C ALA A 160 11.09 14.95 -6.70
N GLN A 161 9.90 14.93 -6.12
CA GLN A 161 8.68 15.09 -6.93
C GLN A 161 8.50 16.51 -7.45
N THR A 162 9.04 17.47 -6.75
CA THR A 162 8.84 18.88 -7.15
C THR A 162 9.99 19.45 -7.94
N SER A 163 11.09 18.71 -8.06
CA SER A 163 12.26 19.16 -8.80
C SER A 163 12.13 18.76 -10.27
N ASN A 164 13.16 19.07 -11.05
CA ASN A 164 13.20 18.61 -12.44
C ASN A 164 13.64 17.16 -12.55
N GLU A 165 13.86 16.51 -11.43
CA GLU A 165 14.25 15.10 -11.42
C GLU A 165 13.04 14.23 -11.60
N GLN A 166 13.27 13.06 -12.13
CA GLN A 166 12.22 12.06 -12.30
C GLN A 166 12.46 10.92 -11.32
N LEU A 167 11.39 10.29 -10.91
CA LEU A 167 11.50 9.13 -10.04
C LEU A 167 11.40 7.85 -10.86
N ALA A 168 12.22 6.90 -10.50
CA ALA A 168 12.11 5.54 -11.00
C ALA A 168 11.86 4.61 -9.82
N ALA A 169 10.99 3.63 -10.02
CA ALA A 169 10.69 2.64 -8.99
C ALA A 169 11.02 1.27 -9.55
N VAL A 170 11.79 0.50 -8.80
CA VAL A 170 12.24 -0.82 -9.25
C VAL A 170 11.88 -1.86 -8.21
N PRO A 171 11.13 -2.90 -8.58
CA PRO A 171 10.85 -3.97 -7.62
C PRO A 171 12.09 -4.69 -7.18
N VAL A 172 12.10 -5.12 -5.93
CA VAL A 172 13.22 -5.86 -5.36
C VAL A 172 12.76 -7.22 -4.90
N GLY A 173 13.69 -8.13 -4.87
CA GLY A 173 13.41 -9.43 -4.32
C GLY A 173 12.49 -10.26 -5.15
N ALA A 174 12.40 -9.96 -6.40
CA ALA A 174 11.57 -10.74 -7.26
C ALA A 174 12.18 -12.10 -7.42
N SER A 175 11.44 -13.08 -7.20
CA SER A 175 11.94 -14.43 -7.39
C SER A 175 10.95 -15.24 -8.17
#